data_3406e0ea7c9e34852e32642247fd4d16
#
_entry.id   3406e0ea7c9e34852e32642247fd4d16
#
_cell.length_a   1.000
_cell.length_b   1.000
_cell.length_c   1.000
_cell.angle_alpha   90.00
_cell.angle_beta   90.00
_cell.angle_gamma   90.00
#
_symmetry.space_group_name_H-M   'P 1'
#
loop_
_entity.id
_entity.type
_entity.pdbx_description
1 polymer ?
#
loop_
_entity_poly.entity_id
_entity_poly.type
_entity_poly.pdbx_seq_one_letter_code
_entity_poly.pdbx_strand_id
1 'polypeptide(L)'
;MSRTSNGIFVALLLASPIGEARAAAAPVKALVGGTLIDGFGGPPIQDSVVIVDGERIRAVGTVATLAVPEGAEVISTEGMSVLPGLWDMHVHVMINGHADYVHWDETYPDRFRDVIMPASAHQLLMAGVTSARDLGGPLEDSIAVRDAVNRGEIPGPTLYVSGPFIQHRPYPGTELFRWGVEGVDDARAKVRRLAEAGVDVVKLIDQDQMTVDEVHAVVDEAHRHGLTVVAHAHRPEEIRRGLAAGVDCFEHTGLSTAPEYPPDVIAAIRERTAQMNRGPLFWTPTVEGLYNYTYLRDNPEKLDGDEWHLGLPEEIVLDIRRSIAHPDRLPYFQATPARKPTLRRKIDQLRESGVQLLIGTDSGIPMKFHIDSTWNELDIWVRVMGIEPMEAIRSATYWPALAMGVADDVGTVTEGKLADIIAVKGDVLRYIDKLDDVDIVLKHGVRHK
;
A
#
# COMPACT_ATOMS: atom_id res chain seq x y z
N MET A 1 -24.14 65.70 56.65
CA MET A 1 -24.01 66.43 55.34
C MET A 1 -22.59 66.29 54.86
N SER A 2 -22.31 65.37 54.01
CA SER A 2 -21.03 65.31 53.23
C SER A 2 -21.21 64.36 52.05
N ARG A 3 -21.18 64.87 50.84
CA ARG A 3 -21.27 64.16 49.56
C ARG A 3 -19.89 63.69 49.18
N THR A 4 -19.70 62.42 49.05
CA THR A 4 -18.53 61.83 48.43
C THR A 4 -18.81 61.50 46.96
N SER A 5 -18.06 62.14 46.09
CA SER A 5 -18.09 61.97 44.61
C SER A 5 -17.24 60.74 44.22
N ASN A 6 -17.86 59.79 43.60
CA ASN A 6 -17.16 58.65 42.95
C ASN A 6 -16.76 59.00 41.54
N GLY A 7 -15.49 59.16 41.29
CA GLY A 7 -14.90 59.29 39.96
C GLY A 7 -14.73 57.90 39.31
N ILE A 8 -15.36 57.72 38.15
CA ILE A 8 -15.18 56.54 37.32
C ILE A 8 -13.97 56.75 36.41
N PHE A 9 -12.91 55.98 36.57
CA PHE A 9 -11.80 55.90 35.64
C PHE A 9 -12.16 54.90 34.52
N VAL A 10 -12.32 55.40 33.30
CA VAL A 10 -12.45 54.60 32.08
C VAL A 10 -11.02 54.37 31.55
N ALA A 11 -10.53 53.16 31.68
CA ALA A 11 -9.27 52.74 31.04
C ALA A 11 -9.56 52.37 29.56
N LEU A 12 -9.05 53.20 28.67
CA LEU A 12 -9.02 52.91 27.23
C LEU A 12 -7.97 51.83 26.96
N LEU A 13 -8.37 50.60 26.73
CA LEU A 13 -7.53 49.52 26.21
C LEU A 13 -7.34 49.76 24.71
N LEU A 14 -6.16 50.23 24.30
CA LEU A 14 -5.70 50.24 22.92
C LEU A 14 -5.42 48.79 22.51
N ALA A 15 -6.35 48.17 21.77
CA ALA A 15 -6.13 46.89 21.10
C ALA A 15 -5.20 47.15 19.91
N SER A 16 -3.93 46.70 20.04
CA SER A 16 -3.04 46.58 18.86
C SER A 16 -3.56 45.44 17.96
N PRO A 17 -3.66 45.65 16.66
CA PRO A 17 -4.00 44.56 15.76
C PRO A 17 -2.85 43.54 15.79
N ILE A 18 -3.11 42.35 16.32
CA ILE A 18 -2.25 41.20 16.11
C ILE A 18 -2.40 40.87 14.64
N GLY A 19 -1.42 41.29 13.85
CA GLY A 19 -1.32 40.86 12.46
C GLY A 19 -1.16 39.35 12.47
N GLU A 20 -2.15 38.65 11.96
CA GLU A 20 -2.02 37.23 11.60
C GLU A 20 -0.84 37.13 10.64
N ALA A 21 0.26 36.59 11.11
CA ALA A 21 1.36 36.18 10.24
C ALA A 21 0.81 35.10 9.32
N ARG A 22 0.41 35.49 8.12
CA ARG A 22 0.05 34.56 7.05
C ARG A 22 1.28 33.70 6.82
N ALA A 23 1.19 32.41 7.17
CA ALA A 23 2.25 31.45 6.87
C ALA A 23 2.63 31.65 5.39
N ALA A 24 3.91 31.87 5.11
CA ALA A 24 4.38 32.01 3.74
C ALA A 24 3.97 30.75 3.00
N ALA A 25 3.27 30.90 1.87
CA ALA A 25 2.92 29.78 1.03
C ALA A 25 4.20 29.01 0.68
N ALA A 26 4.15 27.68 0.78
CA ALA A 26 5.29 26.86 0.39
C ALA A 26 5.71 27.22 -1.05
N PRO A 27 7.03 27.31 -1.34
CA PRO A 27 7.49 27.68 -2.67
C PRO A 27 6.98 26.67 -3.69
N VAL A 28 6.59 27.19 -4.88
CA VAL A 28 6.30 26.35 -6.04
C VAL A 28 7.53 25.53 -6.37
N LYS A 29 7.39 24.23 -6.61
CA LYS A 29 8.47 23.33 -7.01
C LYS A 29 8.38 23.02 -8.50
N ALA A 30 9.53 22.82 -9.14
CA ALA A 30 9.61 22.39 -10.53
C ALA A 30 10.61 21.23 -10.66
N LEU A 31 10.12 20.04 -11.03
CA LEU A 31 10.96 18.92 -11.43
C LEU A 31 11.29 19.11 -12.91
N VAL A 32 12.59 19.15 -13.28
CA VAL A 32 13.03 19.58 -14.61
C VAL A 32 14.05 18.64 -15.21
N GLY A 33 13.85 18.24 -16.46
CA GLY A 33 14.84 17.57 -17.33
C GLY A 33 14.76 16.04 -17.35
N GLY A 34 13.87 15.43 -16.57
CA GLY A 34 13.71 13.96 -16.51
C GLY A 34 12.87 13.39 -17.66
N THR A 35 12.85 12.08 -17.74
CA THR A 35 11.93 11.32 -18.59
C THR A 35 10.68 11.00 -17.78
N LEU A 36 9.55 11.64 -18.08
CA LEU A 36 8.30 11.39 -17.37
C LEU A 36 7.56 10.18 -17.93
N ILE A 37 7.24 9.23 -17.05
CA ILE A 37 6.33 8.11 -17.25
C ILE A 37 5.07 8.44 -16.47
N ASP A 38 4.06 8.98 -17.14
CA ASP A 38 2.91 9.64 -16.51
C ASP A 38 1.92 8.71 -15.79
N GLY A 39 2.04 7.40 -15.95
CA GLY A 39 1.16 6.39 -15.37
C GLY A 39 0.01 5.93 -16.27
N PHE A 40 -0.30 6.65 -17.37
CA PHE A 40 -1.35 6.23 -18.32
C PHE A 40 -0.92 5.11 -19.28
N GLY A 41 0.38 4.91 -19.47
CA GLY A 41 0.92 3.90 -20.37
C GLY A 41 1.17 4.38 -21.79
N GLY A 42 1.17 5.70 -22.01
CA GLY A 42 1.61 6.33 -23.24
C GLY A 42 3.14 6.37 -23.38
N PRO A 43 3.66 6.90 -24.51
CA PRO A 43 5.10 7.11 -24.68
C PRO A 43 5.66 8.05 -23.59
N PRO A 44 6.84 7.74 -22.99
CA PRO A 44 7.49 8.61 -22.03
C PRO A 44 7.78 10.02 -22.61
N ILE A 45 7.63 11.04 -21.79
CA ILE A 45 7.87 12.45 -22.15
C ILE A 45 9.30 12.81 -21.76
N GLN A 46 10.13 13.07 -22.76
CA GLN A 46 11.53 13.47 -22.58
C GLN A 46 11.62 14.93 -22.17
N ASP A 47 12.69 15.31 -21.45
CA ASP A 47 12.96 16.68 -21.00
C ASP A 47 11.74 17.30 -20.29
N SER A 48 11.09 16.52 -19.44
CA SER A 48 9.85 16.88 -18.78
C SER A 48 10.02 18.03 -17.79
N VAL A 49 8.96 18.82 -17.63
CA VAL A 49 8.79 19.80 -16.56
C VAL A 49 7.48 19.51 -15.84
N VAL A 50 7.55 19.28 -14.54
CA VAL A 50 6.37 19.13 -13.69
C VAL A 50 6.38 20.24 -12.65
N ILE A 51 5.36 21.09 -12.68
CA ILE A 51 5.19 22.20 -11.73
C ILE A 51 4.25 21.75 -10.61
N VAL A 52 4.71 21.85 -9.38
CA VAL A 52 3.96 21.52 -8.16
C VAL A 52 3.71 22.81 -7.37
N ASP A 53 2.45 23.08 -7.05
CA ASP A 53 2.01 24.24 -6.27
C ASP A 53 1.22 23.73 -5.04
N GLY A 54 1.79 23.90 -3.86
CA GLY A 54 1.27 23.29 -2.65
C GLY A 54 1.29 21.76 -2.77
N GLU A 55 0.13 21.12 -2.61
CA GLU A 55 -0.03 19.68 -2.66
C GLU A 55 -0.30 19.11 -4.06
N ARG A 56 -0.52 19.98 -5.07
CA ARG A 56 -1.02 19.53 -6.37
C ARG A 56 -0.09 19.86 -7.53
N ILE A 57 -0.18 19.05 -8.56
CA ILE A 57 0.45 19.27 -9.85
C ILE A 57 -0.31 20.38 -10.56
N ARG A 58 0.37 21.49 -10.79
CA ARG A 58 -0.20 22.67 -11.46
C ARG A 58 -0.11 22.60 -12.98
N ALA A 59 0.97 22.01 -13.49
CA ALA A 59 1.18 21.87 -14.93
C ALA A 59 2.20 20.77 -15.24
N VAL A 60 2.06 20.15 -16.40
CA VAL A 60 3.00 19.16 -16.95
C VAL A 60 3.32 19.55 -18.40
N GLY A 61 4.61 19.53 -18.75
CA GLY A 61 5.08 19.85 -20.09
C GLY A 61 6.52 19.41 -20.31
N THR A 62 7.22 20.10 -21.21
CA THR A 62 8.64 19.89 -21.47
C THR A 62 9.41 21.21 -21.32
N VAL A 63 10.72 21.14 -21.21
CA VAL A 63 11.61 22.31 -21.17
C VAL A 63 11.34 23.26 -22.35
N ALA A 64 10.92 22.73 -23.50
CA ALA A 64 10.60 23.54 -24.69
C ALA A 64 9.22 24.19 -24.63
N THR A 65 8.27 23.70 -23.85
CA THR A 65 6.85 24.10 -23.88
C THR A 65 6.32 24.71 -22.59
N LEU A 66 6.98 24.44 -21.46
CA LEU A 66 6.54 24.90 -20.14
C LEU A 66 7.65 25.65 -19.41
N ALA A 67 7.49 26.94 -19.25
CA ALA A 67 8.44 27.77 -18.50
C ALA A 67 8.34 27.53 -17.00
N VAL A 68 9.48 27.37 -16.34
CA VAL A 68 9.55 27.30 -14.87
C VAL A 68 9.19 28.67 -14.29
N PRO A 69 8.25 28.75 -13.33
CA PRO A 69 7.89 30.01 -12.69
C PRO A 69 9.08 30.66 -11.99
N GLU A 70 9.15 31.98 -12.05
CA GLU A 70 10.17 32.76 -11.33
C GLU A 70 10.03 32.53 -9.80
N GLY A 71 11.15 32.25 -9.13
CA GLY A 71 11.19 31.96 -7.69
C GLY A 71 10.77 30.53 -7.30
N ALA A 72 10.49 29.65 -8.27
CA ALA A 72 10.24 28.25 -7.98
C ALA A 72 11.52 27.55 -7.50
N GLU A 73 11.37 26.62 -6.56
CA GLU A 73 12.40 25.65 -6.18
C GLU A 73 12.60 24.66 -7.34
N VAL A 74 13.75 24.71 -8.00
CA VAL A 74 14.06 23.80 -9.11
C VAL A 74 14.72 22.55 -8.58
N ILE A 75 14.08 21.40 -8.85
CA ILE A 75 14.59 20.05 -8.56
C ILE A 75 15.02 19.46 -9.90
N SER A 76 16.33 19.33 -10.11
CA SER A 76 16.83 18.67 -11.32
C SER A 76 16.51 17.18 -11.29
N THR A 77 15.87 16.73 -12.35
CA THR A 77 15.62 15.29 -12.63
C THR A 77 16.34 14.83 -13.90
N GLU A 78 17.36 15.56 -14.34
CA GLU A 78 18.15 15.23 -15.53
C GLU A 78 18.78 13.85 -15.39
N GLY A 79 18.58 12.98 -16.39
CA GLY A 79 19.03 11.59 -16.36
C GLY A 79 18.19 10.66 -15.46
N MET A 80 17.05 11.12 -14.95
CA MET A 80 16.13 10.33 -14.14
C MET A 80 14.85 9.95 -14.88
N SER A 81 14.25 8.85 -14.48
CA SER A 81 12.85 8.54 -14.74
C SER A 81 11.98 9.19 -13.64
N VAL A 82 10.97 9.94 -14.04
CA VAL A 82 9.98 10.57 -13.15
C VAL A 82 8.66 9.80 -13.29
N LEU A 83 8.10 9.34 -12.16
CA LEU A 83 6.90 8.50 -12.14
C LEU A 83 5.89 8.99 -11.08
N PRO A 84 4.61 8.59 -11.19
CA PRO A 84 3.73 8.68 -10.03
C PRO A 84 4.33 7.85 -8.88
N GLY A 85 4.07 8.28 -7.64
CA GLY A 85 4.43 7.50 -6.48
C GLY A 85 3.83 6.09 -6.55
N LEU A 86 4.58 5.10 -6.07
CA LEU A 86 4.17 3.71 -6.11
C LEU A 86 3.05 3.43 -5.12
N TRP A 87 2.27 2.40 -5.44
CA TRP A 87 1.30 1.77 -4.56
C TRP A 87 1.76 0.38 -4.17
N ASP A 88 1.50 0.01 -2.91
CA ASP A 88 1.53 -1.37 -2.45
C ASP A 88 0.13 -1.76 -1.95
N MET A 89 -0.55 -2.66 -2.68
CA MET A 89 -1.94 -3.02 -2.43
C MET A 89 -2.11 -4.13 -1.39
N HIS A 90 -1.01 -4.58 -0.78
CA HIS A 90 -1.05 -5.59 0.27
C HIS A 90 0.15 -5.47 1.19
N VAL A 91 0.00 -4.77 2.28
CA VAL A 91 1.01 -4.65 3.34
C VAL A 91 0.43 -5.05 4.69
N HIS A 92 1.31 -5.31 5.67
CA HIS A 92 0.99 -5.52 7.08
C HIS A 92 1.88 -4.63 7.94
N VAL A 93 1.47 -3.38 8.18
CA VAL A 93 2.31 -2.40 8.90
C VAL A 93 2.50 -2.74 10.39
N MET A 94 1.69 -3.63 10.97
CA MET A 94 1.84 -4.10 12.34
C MET A 94 2.96 -5.13 12.53
N ILE A 95 3.49 -5.70 11.45
CA ILE A 95 4.64 -6.65 11.45
C ILE A 95 5.78 -6.09 10.60
N ASN A 96 7.03 -6.50 10.91
CA ASN A 96 8.21 -6.01 10.21
C ASN A 96 9.26 -7.11 10.04
N GLY A 97 8.94 -8.11 9.21
CA GLY A 97 9.87 -9.17 8.80
C GLY A 97 10.19 -10.25 9.84
N HIS A 98 9.64 -10.19 11.05
CA HIS A 98 9.90 -11.17 12.11
C HIS A 98 9.40 -12.57 11.74
N ALA A 99 10.20 -13.61 11.99
CA ALA A 99 9.91 -14.96 11.53
C ALA A 99 8.94 -15.74 12.43
N ASP A 100 8.78 -15.33 13.69
CA ASP A 100 7.90 -16.00 14.67
C ASP A 100 6.71 -15.10 15.00
N TYR A 101 5.56 -15.39 14.38
CA TYR A 101 4.33 -14.64 14.58
C TYR A 101 3.81 -14.73 16.03
N VAL A 102 3.90 -15.93 16.65
CA VAL A 102 3.39 -16.14 18.02
C VAL A 102 4.17 -15.26 18.99
N HIS A 103 5.50 -15.30 18.89
CA HIS A 103 6.36 -14.45 19.72
C HIS A 103 6.08 -12.96 19.48
N TRP A 104 5.91 -12.53 18.22
CA TRP A 104 5.65 -11.16 17.86
C TRP A 104 4.31 -10.65 18.43
N ASP A 105 3.26 -11.44 18.23
CA ASP A 105 1.90 -11.10 18.64
C ASP A 105 1.73 -11.11 20.17
N GLU A 106 2.54 -11.89 20.90
CA GLU A 106 2.55 -11.90 22.36
C GLU A 106 3.44 -10.81 22.97
N THR A 107 4.51 -10.41 22.27
CA THR A 107 5.55 -9.53 22.84
C THR A 107 5.28 -8.06 22.56
N TYR A 108 4.77 -7.71 21.37
CA TYR A 108 4.76 -6.33 20.87
C TYR A 108 3.40 -5.65 20.69
N PRO A 109 2.24 -6.15 21.14
CA PRO A 109 0.95 -5.47 20.93
C PRO A 109 0.96 -4.02 21.42
N ASP A 110 1.53 -3.75 22.58
CA ASP A 110 1.64 -2.40 23.16
C ASP A 110 2.59 -1.46 22.39
N ARG A 111 3.34 -2.00 21.41
CA ARG A 111 4.29 -1.24 20.57
C ARG A 111 3.80 -1.06 19.14
N PHE A 112 2.70 -1.68 18.74
CA PHE A 112 2.19 -1.60 17.37
C PHE A 112 1.90 -0.17 16.97
N ARG A 113 1.05 0.52 17.71
CA ARG A 113 0.57 1.86 17.39
C ARG A 113 1.66 2.94 17.37
N ASP A 114 2.53 2.94 18.39
CA ASP A 114 3.41 4.08 18.65
C ASP A 114 4.83 3.88 18.11
N VAL A 115 5.19 2.67 17.69
CA VAL A 115 6.55 2.32 17.26
C VAL A 115 6.56 1.58 15.93
N ILE A 116 5.95 0.39 15.86
CA ILE A 116 6.12 -0.52 14.73
C ILE A 116 5.40 -0.03 13.49
N MET A 117 4.11 0.28 13.60
CA MET A 117 3.32 0.76 12.46
C MET A 117 3.84 2.08 11.89
N PRO A 118 4.23 3.09 12.72
CA PRO A 118 4.90 4.29 12.22
C PRO A 118 6.22 4.02 11.50
N ALA A 119 7.07 3.12 12.02
CA ALA A 119 8.33 2.75 11.39
C ALA A 119 8.09 2.06 10.04
N SER A 120 7.16 1.11 9.98
CA SER A 120 6.77 0.41 8.75
C SER A 120 6.23 1.37 7.70
N ALA A 121 5.36 2.32 8.09
CA ALA A 121 4.85 3.36 7.19
C ALA A 121 5.98 4.25 6.65
N HIS A 122 6.92 4.66 7.50
CA HIS A 122 8.08 5.46 7.07
C HIS A 122 8.98 4.70 6.09
N GLN A 123 9.24 3.41 6.33
CA GLN A 123 10.01 2.56 5.42
C GLN A 123 9.35 2.45 4.04
N LEU A 124 8.03 2.24 3.98
CA LEU A 124 7.27 2.25 2.72
C LEU A 124 7.46 3.58 1.94
N LEU A 125 7.33 4.71 2.63
CA LEU A 125 7.51 6.02 2.00
C LEU A 125 8.92 6.20 1.43
N MET A 126 9.95 5.79 2.17
CA MET A 126 11.35 5.87 1.73
C MET A 126 11.67 4.95 0.55
N ALA A 127 10.89 3.89 0.36
CA ALA A 127 10.90 3.02 -0.83
C ALA A 127 10.18 3.64 -2.05
N GLY A 128 9.61 4.85 -1.93
CA GLY A 128 8.84 5.49 -3.01
C GLY A 128 7.37 5.06 -3.05
N VAL A 129 6.88 4.32 -2.08
CA VAL A 129 5.47 3.97 -1.94
C VAL A 129 4.75 5.17 -1.32
N THR A 130 3.87 5.82 -2.09
CA THR A 130 3.11 7.00 -1.64
C THR A 130 1.68 6.66 -1.22
N SER A 131 1.21 5.46 -1.53
CA SER A 131 -0.08 4.93 -1.08
C SER A 131 0.02 3.44 -0.82
N ALA A 132 -0.61 2.95 0.25
CA ALA A 132 -0.59 1.53 0.60
C ALA A 132 -1.91 1.05 1.20
N ARG A 133 -2.25 -0.21 0.96
CA ARG A 133 -3.42 -0.87 1.52
C ARG A 133 -2.97 -1.90 2.57
N ASP A 134 -3.19 -1.55 3.85
CA ASP A 134 -2.89 -2.41 5.00
C ASP A 134 -4.06 -3.38 5.24
N LEU A 135 -3.78 -4.65 5.05
CA LEU A 135 -4.79 -5.70 5.05
C LEU A 135 -4.77 -6.56 6.31
N GLY A 136 -4.58 -5.93 7.46
CA GLY A 136 -4.75 -6.60 8.73
C GLY A 136 -4.00 -5.96 9.89
N GLY A 137 -4.75 -5.63 10.94
CA GLY A 137 -4.20 -5.05 12.16
C GLY A 137 -5.28 -4.84 13.21
N PRO A 138 -4.90 -4.47 14.46
CA PRO A 138 -5.87 -4.10 15.49
C PRO A 138 -6.69 -2.89 15.03
N LEU A 139 -8.00 -2.94 15.20
CA LEU A 139 -8.91 -1.95 14.63
C LEU A 139 -8.56 -0.51 15.00
N GLU A 140 -8.42 -0.26 16.29
CA GLU A 140 -8.21 1.08 16.82
C GLU A 140 -6.83 1.63 16.47
N ASP A 141 -5.80 0.78 16.48
CA ASP A 141 -4.42 1.17 16.13
C ASP A 141 -4.30 1.44 14.63
N SER A 142 -4.88 0.58 13.79
CA SER A 142 -4.89 0.75 12.32
C SER A 142 -5.54 2.09 11.93
N ILE A 143 -6.71 2.41 12.51
CA ILE A 143 -7.41 3.68 12.26
C ILE A 143 -6.57 4.87 12.75
N ALA A 144 -6.03 4.80 13.99
CA ALA A 144 -5.28 5.89 14.58
C ALA A 144 -3.99 6.20 13.79
N VAL A 145 -3.24 5.17 13.40
CA VAL A 145 -2.00 5.34 12.63
C VAL A 145 -2.30 5.82 11.21
N ARG A 146 -3.29 5.23 10.52
CA ARG A 146 -3.74 5.72 9.22
C ARG A 146 -4.07 7.21 9.27
N ASP A 147 -4.88 7.62 10.23
CA ASP A 147 -5.32 9.00 10.34
C ASP A 147 -4.17 9.96 10.63
N ALA A 148 -3.21 9.57 11.48
CA ALA A 148 -2.02 10.38 11.77
C ALA A 148 -1.08 10.49 10.54
N VAL A 149 -0.89 9.39 9.80
CA VAL A 149 -0.11 9.41 8.56
C VAL A 149 -0.81 10.25 7.49
N ASN A 150 -2.12 10.07 7.30
CA ASN A 150 -2.88 10.78 6.27
C ASN A 150 -3.02 12.28 6.56
N ARG A 151 -2.86 12.71 7.84
CA ARG A 151 -2.72 14.12 8.21
C ARG A 151 -1.29 14.65 8.15
N GLY A 152 -0.29 13.82 7.81
CA GLY A 152 1.12 14.20 7.77
C GLY A 152 1.78 14.36 9.13
N GLU A 153 1.19 13.87 10.21
CA GLU A 153 1.75 13.87 11.56
C GLU A 153 2.85 12.80 11.72
N ILE A 154 2.71 11.70 10.97
CA ILE A 154 3.67 10.60 10.86
C ILE A 154 4.09 10.48 9.39
N PRO A 155 5.40 10.42 9.06
CA PRO A 155 5.82 10.17 7.69
C PRO A 155 5.38 8.79 7.21
N GLY A 156 4.72 8.74 6.05
CA GLY A 156 4.23 7.49 5.48
C GLY A 156 3.44 7.70 4.19
N PRO A 157 3.05 6.60 3.51
CA PRO A 157 2.14 6.64 2.37
C PRO A 157 0.72 7.01 2.82
N THR A 158 -0.15 7.46 1.92
CA THR A 158 -1.59 7.44 2.21
C THR A 158 -1.99 6.00 2.53
N LEU A 159 -2.43 5.75 3.76
CA LEU A 159 -2.84 4.43 4.20
C LEU A 159 -4.35 4.23 3.99
N TYR A 160 -4.69 3.04 3.52
CA TYR A 160 -6.05 2.48 3.48
C TYR A 160 -6.04 1.19 4.29
N VAL A 161 -6.90 1.08 5.29
CA VAL A 161 -6.82 0.00 6.28
C VAL A 161 -8.07 -0.87 6.30
N SER A 162 -7.88 -2.17 6.50
CA SER A 162 -8.99 -3.10 6.73
C SER A 162 -9.35 -3.28 8.21
N GLY A 163 -8.44 -2.93 9.12
CA GLY A 163 -8.53 -3.40 10.48
C GLY A 163 -8.45 -4.94 10.57
N PRO A 164 -9.16 -5.58 11.50
CA PRO A 164 -9.11 -7.03 11.68
C PRO A 164 -9.58 -7.84 10.48
N PHE A 165 -8.92 -8.98 10.24
CA PHE A 165 -9.40 -9.99 9.29
C PHE A 165 -10.74 -10.57 9.73
N ILE A 166 -11.64 -10.85 8.80
CA ILE A 166 -12.82 -11.67 9.04
C ILE A 166 -12.56 -13.10 8.56
N GLN A 167 -12.81 -14.08 9.43
CA GLN A 167 -12.58 -15.50 9.16
C GLN A 167 -13.56 -16.39 9.95
N HIS A 168 -13.52 -17.70 9.76
CA HIS A 168 -14.38 -18.62 10.50
C HIS A 168 -14.03 -18.64 12.00
N ARG A 169 -12.76 -18.88 12.33
CA ARG A 169 -12.26 -18.89 13.71
C ARG A 169 -10.88 -18.26 13.80
N PRO A 170 -10.63 -17.33 14.74
CA PRO A 170 -9.30 -16.79 14.95
C PRO A 170 -8.35 -17.89 15.45
N TYR A 171 -7.08 -17.72 15.16
CA TYR A 171 -6.05 -18.52 15.84
C TYR A 171 -5.94 -18.05 17.29
N PRO A 172 -5.69 -18.96 18.27
CA PRO A 172 -5.56 -18.54 19.66
C PRO A 172 -4.49 -17.46 19.84
N GLY A 173 -4.81 -16.41 20.59
CA GLY A 173 -3.91 -15.29 20.87
C GLY A 173 -3.89 -14.19 19.77
N THR A 174 -4.69 -14.32 18.72
CA THR A 174 -4.73 -13.35 17.61
C THR A 174 -6.05 -12.58 17.51
N GLU A 175 -6.90 -12.67 18.51
CA GLU A 175 -8.25 -12.09 18.53
C GLU A 175 -8.25 -10.57 18.40
N LEU A 176 -7.12 -9.92 18.69
CA LEU A 176 -6.93 -8.48 18.55
C LEU A 176 -7.10 -8.02 17.08
N PHE A 177 -6.65 -8.82 16.13
CA PHE A 177 -6.67 -8.50 14.70
C PHE A 177 -7.27 -9.61 13.80
N ARG A 178 -7.89 -10.64 14.41
CA ARG A 178 -8.62 -11.70 13.71
C ARG A 178 -9.98 -11.90 14.34
N TRP A 179 -11.04 -11.66 13.57
CA TRP A 179 -12.40 -11.80 14.06
C TRP A 179 -13.07 -13.03 13.46
N GLY A 180 -13.38 -14.01 14.32
CA GLY A 180 -14.17 -15.17 13.94
C GLY A 180 -15.63 -14.83 13.70
N VAL A 181 -16.33 -15.61 12.86
CA VAL A 181 -17.76 -15.43 12.54
C VAL A 181 -18.54 -16.65 13.02
N GLU A 182 -19.65 -16.38 13.69
CA GLU A 182 -20.61 -17.38 14.20
C GLU A 182 -22.00 -17.11 13.62
N GLY A 183 -22.19 -17.40 12.32
CA GLY A 183 -23.44 -17.22 11.59
C GLY A 183 -23.63 -15.88 10.92
N VAL A 184 -24.68 -15.78 10.13
CA VAL A 184 -24.98 -14.64 9.25
C VAL A 184 -25.14 -13.32 10.00
N ASP A 185 -25.86 -13.32 11.12
CA ASP A 185 -26.11 -12.09 11.90
C ASP A 185 -24.83 -11.53 12.52
N ASP A 186 -23.95 -12.40 13.01
CA ASP A 186 -22.64 -12.03 13.55
C ASP A 186 -21.70 -11.52 12.47
N ALA A 187 -21.69 -12.16 11.28
CA ALA A 187 -20.96 -11.68 10.12
C ALA A 187 -21.34 -10.23 9.78
N ARG A 188 -22.64 -9.94 9.67
CA ARG A 188 -23.14 -8.58 9.40
C ARG A 188 -22.78 -7.60 10.52
N ALA A 189 -22.91 -8.02 11.80
CA ALA A 189 -22.58 -7.17 12.92
C ALA A 189 -21.11 -6.76 12.94
N LYS A 190 -20.19 -7.67 12.62
CA LYS A 190 -18.75 -7.39 12.52
C LYS A 190 -18.42 -6.43 11.39
N VAL A 191 -19.02 -6.63 10.21
CA VAL A 191 -18.83 -5.69 9.09
C VAL A 191 -19.37 -4.29 9.43
N ARG A 192 -20.55 -4.18 10.06
CA ARG A 192 -21.05 -2.88 10.54
C ARG A 192 -20.09 -2.21 11.49
N ARG A 193 -19.52 -2.97 12.43
CA ARG A 193 -18.53 -2.43 13.38
C ARG A 193 -17.28 -1.90 12.66
N LEU A 194 -16.79 -2.60 11.63
CA LEU A 194 -15.67 -2.12 10.79
C LEU A 194 -16.06 -0.84 10.06
N ALA A 195 -17.23 -0.80 9.43
CA ALA A 195 -17.74 0.37 8.71
C ALA A 195 -17.94 1.58 9.63
N GLU A 196 -18.52 1.38 10.81
CA GLU A 196 -18.71 2.43 11.83
C GLU A 196 -17.38 2.98 12.37
N ALA A 197 -16.34 2.14 12.46
CA ALA A 197 -15.00 2.57 12.82
C ALA A 197 -14.29 3.32 11.68
N GLY A 198 -14.82 3.24 10.45
CA GLY A 198 -14.28 3.97 9.29
C GLY A 198 -13.11 3.26 8.60
N VAL A 199 -13.10 1.93 8.54
CA VAL A 199 -12.15 1.20 7.68
C VAL A 199 -12.40 1.51 6.20
N ASP A 200 -11.39 1.29 5.37
CA ASP A 200 -11.45 1.60 3.93
C ASP A 200 -11.83 0.37 3.09
N VAL A 201 -11.62 -0.84 3.65
CA VAL A 201 -11.81 -2.11 2.97
C VAL A 201 -12.10 -3.22 3.99
N VAL A 202 -12.79 -4.28 3.59
CA VAL A 202 -12.99 -5.49 4.41
C VAL A 202 -12.10 -6.61 3.91
N LYS A 203 -11.32 -7.24 4.80
CA LYS A 203 -10.45 -8.38 4.47
C LYS A 203 -11.05 -9.70 4.94
N LEU A 204 -11.23 -10.64 4.02
CA LEU A 204 -11.59 -12.04 4.27
C LEU A 204 -10.36 -12.94 4.17
N ILE A 205 -10.23 -13.87 5.11
CA ILE A 205 -9.26 -14.96 5.06
C ILE A 205 -9.94 -16.29 5.39
N ASP A 206 -9.42 -17.39 4.85
CA ASP A 206 -9.94 -18.74 5.09
C ASP A 206 -11.47 -18.85 4.86
N GLN A 207 -12.01 -18.09 3.92
CA GLN A 207 -13.44 -18.06 3.63
C GLN A 207 -14.01 -19.39 3.13
N ASP A 208 -13.16 -20.34 2.73
CA ASP A 208 -13.55 -21.71 2.45
C ASP A 208 -13.93 -22.53 3.71
N GLN A 209 -13.61 -22.02 4.89
CA GLN A 209 -14.03 -22.61 6.17
C GLN A 209 -15.35 -22.02 6.70
N MET A 210 -15.76 -20.84 6.18
CA MET A 210 -17.05 -20.21 6.49
C MET A 210 -18.17 -20.90 5.71
N THR A 211 -19.41 -20.77 6.12
CA THR A 211 -20.55 -21.16 5.30
C THR A 211 -20.72 -20.20 4.11
N VAL A 212 -21.39 -20.65 3.06
CA VAL A 212 -21.68 -19.81 1.90
C VAL A 212 -22.49 -18.57 2.29
N ASP A 213 -23.47 -18.73 3.19
CA ASP A 213 -24.34 -17.65 3.66
C ASP A 213 -23.56 -16.61 4.50
N GLU A 214 -22.58 -17.04 5.30
CA GLU A 214 -21.71 -16.13 6.05
C GLU A 214 -20.84 -15.29 5.12
N VAL A 215 -20.21 -15.89 4.10
CA VAL A 215 -19.41 -15.16 3.12
C VAL A 215 -20.25 -14.15 2.35
N HIS A 216 -21.45 -14.56 1.89
CA HIS A 216 -22.41 -13.66 1.28
C HIS A 216 -22.82 -12.51 2.20
N ALA A 217 -23.04 -12.80 3.49
CA ALA A 217 -23.42 -11.78 4.48
C ALA A 217 -22.33 -10.74 4.69
N VAL A 218 -21.04 -11.16 4.73
CA VAL A 218 -19.91 -10.23 4.82
C VAL A 218 -19.87 -9.32 3.60
N VAL A 219 -19.89 -9.89 2.39
CA VAL A 219 -19.78 -9.12 1.14
C VAL A 219 -20.96 -8.17 0.94
N ASP A 220 -22.18 -8.67 1.12
CA ASP A 220 -23.41 -7.90 0.97
C ASP A 220 -23.45 -6.71 1.99
N GLU A 221 -23.09 -6.95 3.23
CA GLU A 221 -23.06 -5.89 4.24
C GLU A 221 -21.95 -4.85 3.96
N ALA A 222 -20.76 -5.29 3.55
CA ALA A 222 -19.68 -4.38 3.16
C ALA A 222 -20.11 -3.47 1.99
N HIS A 223 -20.70 -4.05 0.96
CA HIS A 223 -21.21 -3.29 -0.19
C HIS A 223 -22.31 -2.30 0.17
N ARG A 224 -23.20 -2.62 1.14
CA ARG A 224 -24.20 -1.68 1.67
C ARG A 224 -23.57 -0.44 2.31
N HIS A 225 -22.37 -0.58 2.88
CA HIS A 225 -21.62 0.52 3.46
C HIS A 225 -20.63 1.17 2.46
N GLY A 226 -20.64 0.77 1.18
CA GLY A 226 -19.73 1.28 0.16
C GLY A 226 -18.30 0.78 0.28
N LEU A 227 -18.06 -0.27 1.08
CA LEU A 227 -16.75 -0.88 1.27
C LEU A 227 -16.52 -1.99 0.25
N THR A 228 -15.33 -2.05 -0.34
CA THR A 228 -14.89 -3.19 -1.14
C THR A 228 -14.45 -4.34 -0.23
N VAL A 229 -14.55 -5.58 -0.76
CA VAL A 229 -14.11 -6.78 -0.05
C VAL A 229 -12.94 -7.41 -0.80
N VAL A 230 -11.86 -7.65 -0.06
CA VAL A 230 -10.69 -8.37 -0.57
C VAL A 230 -10.54 -9.70 0.16
N ALA A 231 -10.14 -10.76 -0.55
CA ALA A 231 -10.14 -12.09 0.00
C ALA A 231 -8.89 -12.89 -0.39
N HIS A 232 -8.44 -13.76 0.51
CA HIS A 232 -7.40 -14.74 0.18
C HIS A 232 -7.79 -15.61 -1.01
N ALA A 233 -6.81 -16.03 -1.80
CA ALA A 233 -6.93 -17.01 -2.88
C ALA A 233 -5.88 -18.12 -2.74
N HIS A 234 -5.67 -18.61 -1.53
CA HIS A 234 -4.72 -19.69 -1.24
C HIS A 234 -5.21 -21.05 -1.73
N ARG A 235 -6.52 -21.27 -1.69
CA ARG A 235 -7.16 -22.52 -2.09
C ARG A 235 -8.22 -22.26 -3.16
N PRO A 236 -8.43 -23.19 -4.12
CA PRO A 236 -9.45 -23.04 -5.13
C PRO A 236 -10.86 -22.79 -4.58
N GLU A 237 -11.19 -23.36 -3.43
CA GLU A 237 -12.49 -23.17 -2.81
C GLU A 237 -12.69 -21.74 -2.26
N GLU A 238 -11.64 -21.09 -1.78
CA GLU A 238 -11.68 -19.67 -1.41
C GLU A 238 -12.07 -18.80 -2.60
N ILE A 239 -11.48 -19.10 -3.77
CA ILE A 239 -11.80 -18.37 -5.02
C ILE A 239 -13.25 -18.59 -5.41
N ARG A 240 -13.72 -19.85 -5.40
CA ARG A 240 -15.12 -20.18 -5.75
C ARG A 240 -16.12 -19.45 -4.87
N ARG A 241 -15.93 -19.49 -3.55
CA ARG A 241 -16.80 -18.81 -2.58
C ARG A 241 -16.75 -17.29 -2.73
N GLY A 242 -15.55 -16.75 -2.86
CA GLY A 242 -15.37 -15.31 -3.06
C GLY A 242 -16.04 -14.81 -4.35
N LEU A 243 -15.86 -15.51 -5.47
CA LEU A 243 -16.52 -15.17 -6.74
C LEU A 243 -18.05 -15.24 -6.62
N ALA A 244 -18.57 -16.31 -6.01
CA ALA A 244 -20.02 -16.50 -5.81
C ALA A 244 -20.61 -15.38 -4.93
N ALA A 245 -19.91 -14.99 -3.86
CA ALA A 245 -20.33 -13.93 -2.96
C ALA A 245 -20.15 -12.52 -3.53
N GLY A 246 -19.27 -12.35 -4.52
CA GLY A 246 -19.07 -11.05 -5.16
C GLY A 246 -17.87 -10.25 -4.65
N VAL A 247 -16.83 -10.91 -4.15
CA VAL A 247 -15.53 -10.31 -3.76
C VAL A 247 -14.98 -9.45 -4.91
N ASP A 248 -14.38 -8.31 -4.57
CA ASP A 248 -13.91 -7.31 -5.53
C ASP A 248 -12.44 -7.50 -5.92
N CYS A 249 -11.62 -8.02 -5.00
CA CYS A 249 -10.19 -8.28 -5.22
C CYS A 249 -9.77 -9.58 -4.54
N PHE A 250 -8.93 -10.35 -5.21
CA PHE A 250 -8.27 -11.52 -4.59
C PHE A 250 -6.81 -11.26 -4.32
N GLU A 251 -6.30 -11.89 -3.27
CA GLU A 251 -4.93 -11.75 -2.80
C GLU A 251 -4.20 -13.09 -2.93
N HIS A 252 -2.91 -13.02 -3.34
CA HIS A 252 -2.00 -14.15 -3.51
C HIS A 252 -2.26 -15.02 -4.76
N THR A 253 -1.27 -15.87 -5.07
CA THR A 253 -1.35 -16.89 -6.14
C THR A 253 -1.67 -18.28 -5.60
N GLY A 254 -1.88 -18.38 -4.29
CA GLY A 254 -2.23 -19.61 -3.59
C GLY A 254 -1.05 -20.45 -3.12
N LEU A 255 -1.37 -21.37 -2.21
CA LEU A 255 -0.41 -22.30 -1.60
C LEU A 255 -0.24 -23.61 -2.40
N SER A 256 -1.09 -23.83 -3.40
CA SER A 256 -1.07 -25.05 -4.22
C SER A 256 0.22 -25.18 -5.03
N THR A 257 0.77 -26.38 -5.05
CA THR A 257 1.88 -26.79 -5.93
C THR A 257 1.41 -27.29 -7.30
N ALA A 258 0.10 -27.34 -7.54
CA ALA A 258 -0.45 -27.60 -8.87
C ALA A 258 0.06 -26.55 -9.87
N PRO A 259 0.44 -26.95 -11.09
CA PRO A 259 1.02 -26.02 -12.07
C PRO A 259 0.04 -24.96 -12.55
N GLU A 260 -1.24 -25.21 -12.42
CA GLU A 260 -2.34 -24.37 -12.93
C GLU A 260 -3.49 -24.27 -11.91
N TYR A 261 -4.28 -23.22 -12.04
CA TYR A 261 -5.60 -23.18 -11.41
C TYR A 261 -6.54 -24.22 -12.04
N PRO A 262 -7.48 -24.80 -11.27
CA PRO A 262 -8.47 -25.72 -11.81
C PRO A 262 -9.29 -25.08 -12.94
N PRO A 263 -9.66 -25.85 -13.99
CA PRO A 263 -10.40 -25.32 -15.14
C PRO A 263 -11.73 -24.65 -14.80
N ASP A 264 -12.44 -25.16 -13.82
CA ASP A 264 -13.71 -24.60 -13.34
C ASP A 264 -13.50 -23.25 -12.61
N VAL A 265 -12.40 -23.07 -11.88
CA VAL A 265 -12.02 -21.79 -11.26
C VAL A 265 -11.73 -20.76 -12.34
N ILE A 266 -10.97 -21.12 -13.37
CA ILE A 266 -10.66 -20.23 -14.49
C ILE A 266 -11.94 -19.89 -15.27
N ALA A 267 -12.85 -20.84 -15.46
CA ALA A 267 -14.14 -20.58 -16.09
C ALA A 267 -14.98 -19.57 -15.29
N ALA A 268 -15.04 -19.71 -13.96
CA ALA A 268 -15.75 -18.79 -13.07
C ALA A 268 -15.13 -17.38 -13.07
N ILE A 269 -13.78 -17.28 -13.09
CA ILE A 269 -13.09 -15.99 -13.22
C ILE A 269 -13.44 -15.31 -14.53
N ARG A 270 -13.42 -16.03 -15.67
CA ARG A 270 -13.80 -15.51 -17.00
C ARG A 270 -15.26 -15.07 -17.05
N GLU A 271 -16.15 -15.81 -16.42
CA GLU A 271 -17.56 -15.42 -16.31
C GLU A 271 -17.70 -14.10 -15.54
N ARG A 272 -16.98 -13.95 -14.40
CA ARG A 272 -17.00 -12.73 -13.61
C ARG A 272 -16.39 -11.54 -14.36
N THR A 273 -15.27 -11.70 -15.04
CA THR A 273 -14.60 -10.62 -15.78
C THR A 273 -15.36 -10.19 -17.03
N ALA A 274 -16.19 -11.07 -17.58
CA ALA A 274 -17.10 -10.73 -18.69
C ALA A 274 -18.29 -9.84 -18.27
N GLN A 275 -18.55 -9.69 -16.97
CA GLN A 275 -19.63 -8.87 -16.42
C GLN A 275 -19.23 -7.40 -16.38
N MET A 276 -19.23 -6.71 -17.50
CA MET A 276 -18.77 -5.31 -17.65
C MET A 276 -19.43 -4.33 -16.67
N ASN A 277 -20.66 -4.57 -16.25
CA ASN A 277 -21.41 -3.75 -15.31
C ASN A 277 -20.90 -3.82 -13.87
N ARG A 278 -20.03 -4.78 -13.55
CA ARG A 278 -19.42 -4.94 -12.21
C ARG A 278 -18.01 -4.34 -12.09
N GLY A 279 -17.51 -3.71 -13.14
CA GLY A 279 -16.13 -3.24 -13.21
C GLY A 279 -15.09 -4.37 -13.26
N PRO A 280 -13.80 -4.04 -13.26
CA PRO A 280 -12.72 -5.02 -13.27
C PRO A 280 -12.76 -5.94 -12.04
N LEU A 281 -12.35 -7.19 -12.21
CA LEU A 281 -11.94 -8.03 -11.10
C LEU A 281 -10.45 -7.80 -10.88
N PHE A 282 -10.09 -7.37 -9.66
CA PHE A 282 -8.71 -7.12 -9.30
C PHE A 282 -8.06 -8.32 -8.64
N TRP A 283 -6.73 -8.41 -8.76
CA TRP A 283 -5.95 -9.46 -8.10
C TRP A 283 -4.55 -8.99 -7.77
N THR A 284 -4.12 -9.21 -6.51
CA THR A 284 -2.79 -8.87 -5.99
C THR A 284 -2.00 -10.15 -5.75
N PRO A 285 -1.09 -10.55 -6.64
CA PRO A 285 -0.50 -11.91 -6.63
C PRO A 285 0.51 -12.16 -5.50
N THR A 286 1.20 -11.14 -5.01
CA THR A 286 2.21 -11.21 -3.91
C THR A 286 3.26 -12.31 -4.11
N VAL A 287 3.93 -12.33 -5.26
CA VAL A 287 4.87 -13.41 -5.63
C VAL A 287 6.29 -13.19 -5.09
N GLU A 288 6.63 -11.98 -4.72
CA GLU A 288 7.98 -11.56 -4.32
C GLU A 288 8.56 -12.45 -3.22
N GLY A 289 7.79 -12.77 -2.17
CA GLY A 289 8.27 -13.55 -1.03
C GLY A 289 8.89 -14.88 -1.40
N LEU A 290 8.36 -15.58 -2.42
CA LEU A 290 8.93 -16.85 -2.86
C LEU A 290 10.31 -16.70 -3.51
N TYR A 291 10.66 -15.51 -3.97
CA TYR A 291 11.96 -15.19 -4.54
C TYR A 291 12.89 -14.56 -3.50
N ASN A 292 12.39 -13.63 -2.72
CA ASN A 292 13.15 -12.89 -1.73
C ASN A 292 13.67 -13.78 -0.58
N TYR A 293 12.92 -14.78 -0.15
CA TYR A 293 13.38 -15.74 0.85
C TYR A 293 14.71 -16.39 0.46
N THR A 294 14.83 -16.85 -0.77
CA THR A 294 16.09 -17.44 -1.27
C THR A 294 17.16 -16.39 -1.49
N TYR A 295 16.79 -15.20 -1.94
CA TYR A 295 17.72 -14.11 -2.18
C TYR A 295 18.40 -13.64 -0.89
N LEU A 296 17.67 -13.35 0.16
CA LEU A 296 18.22 -12.90 1.45
C LEU A 296 19.04 -14.00 2.16
N ARG A 297 18.66 -15.27 2.01
CA ARG A 297 19.47 -16.39 2.50
C ARG A 297 20.85 -16.43 1.80
N ASP A 298 20.86 -16.23 0.48
CA ASP A 298 22.05 -16.31 -0.34
C ASP A 298 22.90 -15.01 -0.32
N ASN A 299 22.30 -13.88 0.15
CA ASN A 299 22.93 -12.56 0.25
C ASN A 299 22.67 -11.93 1.63
N PRO A 300 23.15 -12.55 2.74
CA PRO A 300 22.86 -12.09 4.09
C PRO A 300 23.38 -10.68 4.41
N GLU A 301 24.38 -10.18 3.66
CA GLU A 301 24.92 -8.82 3.76
C GLU A 301 23.88 -7.73 3.44
N LYS A 302 22.78 -8.06 2.77
CA LYS A 302 21.67 -7.13 2.54
C LYS A 302 20.98 -6.70 3.83
N LEU A 303 21.16 -7.47 4.90
CA LEU A 303 20.66 -7.15 6.23
C LEU A 303 21.68 -6.34 7.06
N ASP A 304 22.87 -6.03 6.55
CA ASP A 304 23.86 -5.23 7.25
C ASP A 304 23.55 -3.72 7.21
N GLY A 305 22.75 -3.26 6.22
CA GLY A 305 22.27 -1.88 6.13
C GLY A 305 21.23 -1.53 7.19
N ASP A 306 21.02 -0.22 7.37
CA ASP A 306 20.07 0.32 8.36
C ASP A 306 18.66 0.59 7.76
N GLU A 307 18.51 0.49 6.44
CA GLU A 307 17.33 0.92 5.72
C GLU A 307 16.09 0.06 6.03
N TRP A 308 16.27 -1.27 6.13
CA TRP A 308 15.16 -2.21 6.37
C TRP A 308 14.55 -2.09 7.78
N HIS A 309 15.27 -1.45 8.73
CA HIS A 309 14.78 -1.27 10.10
C HIS A 309 14.67 0.20 10.52
N LEU A 310 14.66 1.12 9.55
CA LEU A 310 14.51 2.54 9.79
C LEU A 310 13.34 2.83 10.73
N GLY A 311 13.62 3.52 11.84
CA GLY A 311 12.62 3.89 12.85
C GLY A 311 12.34 2.82 13.91
N LEU A 312 12.87 1.60 13.79
CA LEU A 312 12.73 0.56 14.81
C LEU A 312 13.80 0.71 15.91
N PRO A 313 13.45 0.54 17.19
CA PRO A 313 14.42 0.44 18.30
C PRO A 313 15.34 -0.77 18.16
N GLU A 314 16.58 -0.64 18.67
CA GLU A 314 17.62 -1.66 18.57
C GLU A 314 17.18 -3.03 19.12
N GLU A 315 16.43 -3.05 20.22
CA GLU A 315 15.95 -4.30 20.82
C GLU A 315 15.01 -5.08 19.89
N ILE A 316 14.15 -4.39 19.13
CA ILE A 316 13.25 -4.99 18.13
C ILE A 316 14.08 -5.48 16.93
N VAL A 317 15.03 -4.68 16.44
CA VAL A 317 15.92 -5.05 15.34
C VAL A 317 16.71 -6.31 15.66
N LEU A 318 17.29 -6.40 16.87
CA LEU A 318 18.02 -7.58 17.32
C LEU A 318 17.12 -8.81 17.43
N ASP A 319 15.87 -8.64 17.81
CA ASP A 319 14.91 -9.73 17.89
C ASP A 319 14.51 -10.24 16.51
N ILE A 320 14.21 -9.34 15.57
CA ILE A 320 13.98 -9.71 14.16
C ILE A 320 15.19 -10.47 13.62
N ARG A 321 16.41 -9.94 13.76
CA ARG A 321 17.65 -10.61 13.29
C ARG A 321 17.78 -12.03 13.86
N ARG A 322 17.51 -12.23 15.15
CA ARG A 322 17.53 -13.56 15.78
C ARG A 322 16.48 -14.48 15.20
N SER A 323 15.28 -13.98 14.96
CA SER A 323 14.18 -14.78 14.42
C SER A 323 14.45 -15.32 13.01
N ILE A 324 15.13 -14.54 12.17
CA ILE A 324 15.44 -14.87 10.77
C ILE A 324 16.81 -15.55 10.59
N ALA A 325 17.57 -15.80 11.67
CA ALA A 325 18.89 -16.42 11.59
C ALA A 325 18.89 -17.84 11.00
N HIS A 326 17.73 -18.50 10.99
CA HIS A 326 17.55 -19.85 10.46
C HIS A 326 16.36 -19.93 9.50
N PRO A 327 16.41 -19.26 8.35
CA PRO A 327 15.28 -19.14 7.42
C PRO A 327 14.80 -20.50 6.90
N ASP A 328 15.68 -21.49 6.75
CA ASP A 328 15.33 -22.84 6.30
C ASP A 328 14.31 -23.58 7.19
N ARG A 329 14.10 -23.09 8.41
CA ARG A 329 13.09 -23.63 9.33
C ARG A 329 11.69 -23.08 9.11
N LEU A 330 11.57 -21.99 8.34
CA LEU A 330 10.28 -21.37 8.06
C LEU A 330 9.46 -22.23 7.10
N PRO A 331 8.17 -22.46 7.37
CA PRO A 331 7.28 -23.22 6.48
C PRO A 331 7.22 -22.63 5.06
N TYR A 332 7.28 -21.31 4.94
CA TYR A 332 7.31 -20.62 3.65
C TYR A 332 8.53 -20.99 2.83
N PHE A 333 9.72 -21.06 3.43
CA PHE A 333 10.95 -21.50 2.78
C PHE A 333 10.85 -22.95 2.28
N GLN A 334 10.34 -23.83 3.13
CA GLN A 334 10.19 -25.26 2.80
C GLN A 334 9.22 -25.47 1.61
N ALA A 335 8.18 -24.67 1.51
CA ALA A 335 7.21 -24.75 0.42
C ALA A 335 7.70 -24.09 -0.89
N THR A 336 8.66 -23.18 -0.83
CA THR A 336 9.12 -22.36 -1.97
C THR A 336 9.57 -23.18 -3.18
N PRO A 337 10.44 -24.21 -3.07
CA PRO A 337 10.93 -24.96 -4.24
C PRO A 337 9.80 -25.60 -5.07
N ALA A 338 8.73 -26.05 -4.41
CA ALA A 338 7.60 -26.68 -5.07
C ALA A 338 6.59 -25.67 -5.66
N ARG A 339 6.44 -24.50 -5.04
CA ARG A 339 5.51 -23.44 -5.46
C ARG A 339 6.05 -22.56 -6.58
N LYS A 340 7.30 -22.14 -6.45
CA LYS A 340 7.96 -21.18 -7.36
C LYS A 340 7.79 -21.52 -8.86
N PRO A 341 7.96 -22.77 -9.32
CA PRO A 341 7.78 -23.14 -10.74
C PRO A 341 6.34 -22.96 -11.27
N THR A 342 5.34 -22.89 -10.38
CA THR A 342 3.91 -22.80 -10.78
C THR A 342 3.45 -21.37 -11.01
N LEU A 343 4.20 -20.37 -10.52
CA LEU A 343 3.72 -18.99 -10.43
C LEU A 343 3.47 -18.36 -11.80
N ARG A 344 4.42 -18.48 -12.72
CA ARG A 344 4.31 -17.85 -14.04
C ARG A 344 3.01 -18.30 -14.76
N ARG A 345 2.76 -19.60 -14.81
CA ARG A 345 1.56 -20.12 -15.51
C ARG A 345 0.26 -19.64 -14.85
N LYS A 346 0.23 -19.56 -13.51
CA LYS A 346 -0.94 -19.03 -12.78
C LYS A 346 -1.16 -17.53 -13.07
N ILE A 347 -0.10 -16.74 -13.12
CA ILE A 347 -0.20 -15.32 -13.51
C ILE A 347 -0.72 -15.20 -14.95
N ASP A 348 -0.21 -16.00 -15.88
CA ASP A 348 -0.69 -16.00 -17.26
C ASP A 348 -2.18 -16.37 -17.33
N GLN A 349 -2.64 -17.39 -16.59
CA GLN A 349 -4.06 -17.76 -16.53
C GLN A 349 -4.94 -16.63 -15.99
N LEU A 350 -4.51 -15.89 -14.95
CA LEU A 350 -5.25 -14.75 -14.44
C LEU A 350 -5.37 -13.65 -15.51
N ARG A 351 -4.26 -13.29 -16.16
CA ARG A 351 -4.23 -12.28 -17.24
C ARG A 351 -5.09 -12.71 -18.44
N GLU A 352 -4.95 -13.95 -18.91
CA GLU A 352 -5.75 -14.54 -19.99
C GLU A 352 -7.25 -14.59 -19.65
N SER A 353 -7.60 -14.52 -18.39
CA SER A 353 -8.98 -14.51 -17.89
C SER A 353 -9.56 -13.10 -17.72
N GLY A 354 -8.81 -12.05 -18.09
CA GLY A 354 -9.26 -10.66 -18.03
C GLY A 354 -9.20 -10.03 -16.63
N VAL A 355 -8.45 -10.64 -15.70
CA VAL A 355 -8.20 -10.08 -14.38
C VAL A 355 -7.26 -8.89 -14.50
N GLN A 356 -7.54 -7.81 -13.78
CA GLN A 356 -6.60 -6.68 -13.64
C GLN A 356 -5.65 -6.92 -12.46
N LEU A 357 -4.38 -7.14 -12.75
CA LEU A 357 -3.37 -7.35 -11.71
C LEU A 357 -2.96 -6.03 -11.05
N LEU A 358 -2.74 -6.07 -9.73
CA LEU A 358 -2.24 -4.98 -8.91
C LEU A 358 -0.91 -5.38 -8.25
N ILE A 359 0.02 -4.45 -8.14
CA ILE A 359 1.20 -4.63 -7.30
C ILE A 359 0.79 -4.60 -5.84
N GLY A 360 1.26 -5.56 -5.09
CA GLY A 360 1.17 -5.68 -3.65
C GLY A 360 2.01 -6.84 -3.19
N THR A 361 2.58 -6.72 -2.01
CA THR A 361 3.73 -7.54 -1.63
C THR A 361 3.45 -8.50 -0.50
N ASP A 362 2.49 -8.22 0.38
CA ASP A 362 2.38 -8.88 1.67
C ASP A 362 3.59 -8.57 2.57
N SER A 363 4.15 -7.34 2.45
CA SER A 363 5.30 -6.91 3.25
C SER A 363 4.97 -6.82 4.73
N GLY A 364 5.98 -7.04 5.56
CA GLY A 364 5.87 -7.22 7.00
C GLY A 364 5.92 -8.68 7.42
N ILE A 365 5.43 -9.65 6.62
CA ILE A 365 5.55 -11.07 6.94
C ILE A 365 7.03 -11.52 6.95
N PRO A 366 7.37 -12.73 7.44
CA PRO A 366 8.76 -13.16 7.64
C PRO A 366 9.69 -12.84 6.47
N MET A 367 10.75 -12.09 6.75
CA MET A 367 11.81 -11.69 5.80
C MET A 367 11.33 -10.81 4.62
N LYS A 368 10.15 -10.21 4.70
CA LYS A 368 9.63 -9.27 3.70
C LYS A 368 9.62 -7.86 4.30
N PHE A 369 10.67 -7.11 4.04
CA PHE A 369 10.85 -5.78 4.61
C PHE A 369 10.15 -4.72 3.76
N HIS A 370 9.53 -3.74 4.41
CA HIS A 370 8.74 -2.70 3.75
C HIS A 370 9.56 -1.83 2.78
N ILE A 371 10.86 -1.67 3.04
CA ILE A 371 11.73 -0.88 2.18
C ILE A 371 12.04 -1.58 0.83
N ASP A 372 12.00 -2.92 0.80
CA ASP A 372 12.49 -3.69 -0.34
C ASP A 372 11.38 -4.36 -1.16
N SER A 373 10.25 -4.70 -0.54
CA SER A 373 9.31 -5.66 -1.13
C SER A 373 8.64 -5.13 -2.40
N THR A 374 8.27 -3.84 -2.46
CA THR A 374 7.50 -3.31 -3.60
C THR A 374 8.31 -3.30 -4.90
N TRP A 375 9.57 -2.84 -4.87
CA TRP A 375 10.41 -2.87 -6.06
C TRP A 375 10.78 -4.30 -6.47
N ASN A 376 10.98 -5.20 -5.50
CA ASN A 376 11.22 -6.62 -5.76
C ASN A 376 10.04 -7.29 -6.47
N GLU A 377 8.80 -6.99 -6.06
CA GLU A 377 7.60 -7.49 -6.74
C GLU A 377 7.59 -7.03 -8.22
N LEU A 378 7.87 -5.74 -8.47
CA LEU A 378 7.97 -5.18 -9.82
C LEU A 378 9.07 -5.85 -10.65
N ASP A 379 10.26 -6.05 -10.07
CA ASP A 379 11.39 -6.70 -10.72
C ASP A 379 11.06 -8.15 -11.13
N ILE A 380 10.43 -8.90 -10.22
CA ILE A 380 10.01 -10.27 -10.49
C ILE A 380 8.92 -10.31 -11.57
N TRP A 381 7.96 -9.38 -11.57
CA TRP A 381 6.95 -9.32 -12.62
C TRP A 381 7.59 -9.13 -14.00
N VAL A 382 8.55 -8.23 -14.11
CA VAL A 382 9.21 -7.94 -15.39
C VAL A 382 10.18 -9.07 -15.79
N ARG A 383 11.14 -9.40 -14.91
CA ARG A 383 12.24 -10.29 -15.28
C ARG A 383 11.88 -11.77 -15.26
N VAL A 384 10.93 -12.17 -14.41
CA VAL A 384 10.57 -13.57 -14.24
C VAL A 384 9.21 -13.90 -14.84
N MET A 385 8.20 -13.07 -14.58
CA MET A 385 6.84 -13.31 -15.10
C MET A 385 6.69 -12.82 -16.56
N GLY A 386 7.65 -12.01 -17.07
CA GLY A 386 7.61 -11.52 -18.44
C GLY A 386 6.51 -10.51 -18.71
N ILE A 387 6.12 -9.76 -17.68
CA ILE A 387 5.18 -8.64 -17.80
C ILE A 387 5.96 -7.42 -18.32
N GLU A 388 5.39 -6.71 -19.29
CA GLU A 388 6.05 -5.52 -19.84
C GLU A 388 6.24 -4.44 -18.76
N PRO A 389 7.40 -3.74 -18.70
CA PRO A 389 7.71 -2.77 -17.64
C PRO A 389 6.64 -1.69 -17.47
N MET A 390 6.08 -1.18 -18.57
CA MET A 390 5.00 -0.18 -18.53
C MET A 390 3.71 -0.74 -17.90
N GLU A 391 3.36 -1.99 -18.19
CA GLU A 391 2.21 -2.68 -17.57
C GLU A 391 2.44 -2.86 -16.06
N ALA A 392 3.64 -3.26 -15.65
CA ALA A 392 4.01 -3.42 -14.25
C ALA A 392 3.94 -2.07 -13.50
N ILE A 393 4.47 -0.98 -14.07
CA ILE A 393 4.38 0.36 -13.49
C ILE A 393 2.92 0.81 -13.35
N ARG A 394 2.08 0.59 -14.36
CA ARG A 394 0.64 0.91 -14.27
C ARG A 394 -0.07 0.12 -13.18
N SER A 395 0.36 -1.12 -12.98
CA SER A 395 -0.16 -1.99 -11.90
C SER A 395 0.32 -1.57 -10.51
N ALA A 396 1.33 -0.70 -10.44
CA ALA A 396 1.84 -0.08 -9.22
C ALA A 396 1.43 1.40 -9.08
N THR A 397 0.63 1.96 -9.97
CA THR A 397 0.28 3.40 -9.97
C THR A 397 -1.19 3.64 -10.29
N TYR A 398 -1.57 3.59 -11.55
CA TYR A 398 -2.93 3.91 -12.03
C TYR A 398 -4.00 2.90 -11.59
N TRP A 399 -3.73 1.59 -11.78
CA TRP A 399 -4.72 0.56 -11.48
C TRP A 399 -5.06 0.44 -10.00
N PRO A 400 -4.10 0.55 -9.05
CA PRO A 400 -4.40 0.66 -7.62
C PRO A 400 -5.29 1.86 -7.28
N ALA A 401 -4.99 3.04 -7.83
CA ALA A 401 -5.79 4.23 -7.61
C ALA A 401 -7.24 4.05 -8.12
N LEU A 402 -7.41 3.38 -9.27
CA LEU A 402 -8.73 3.03 -9.79
C LEU A 402 -9.45 2.02 -8.89
N ALA A 403 -8.74 0.98 -8.43
CA ALA A 403 -9.30 -0.04 -7.53
C ALA A 403 -9.79 0.54 -6.19
N MET A 404 -9.12 1.58 -5.71
CA MET A 404 -9.49 2.30 -4.48
C MET A 404 -10.47 3.46 -4.73
N GLY A 405 -10.88 3.71 -5.99
CA GLY A 405 -11.83 4.78 -6.34
C GLY A 405 -11.27 6.19 -6.22
N VAL A 406 -9.94 6.37 -6.22
CA VAL A 406 -9.25 7.65 -6.05
C VAL A 406 -8.41 8.07 -7.26
N ALA A 407 -8.67 7.46 -8.41
CA ALA A 407 -7.92 7.73 -9.64
C ALA A 407 -8.04 9.18 -10.16
N ASP A 408 -9.03 9.92 -9.72
CA ASP A 408 -9.17 11.35 -10.05
C ASP A 408 -8.13 12.22 -9.31
N ASP A 409 -7.65 11.78 -8.15
CA ASP A 409 -6.71 12.53 -7.32
C ASP A 409 -5.25 12.05 -7.41
N VAL A 410 -5.01 10.76 -7.65
CA VAL A 410 -3.66 10.14 -7.62
C VAL A 410 -3.45 9.12 -8.75
N GLY A 411 -2.30 8.46 -8.76
CA GLY A 411 -1.98 7.34 -9.66
C GLY A 411 -1.42 7.73 -11.01
N THR A 412 -1.43 9.02 -11.36
CA THR A 412 -0.79 9.55 -12.59
C THR A 412 -0.21 10.94 -12.33
N VAL A 413 0.85 11.31 -13.06
CA VAL A 413 1.40 12.68 -13.03
C VAL A 413 0.64 13.52 -14.04
N THR A 414 -0.43 14.15 -13.57
CA THR A 414 -1.37 14.94 -14.41
C THR A 414 -1.79 16.20 -13.67
N GLU A 415 -2.01 17.29 -14.42
CA GLU A 415 -2.51 18.54 -13.86
C GLU A 415 -3.77 18.34 -13.00
N GLY A 416 -3.80 18.99 -11.85
CA GLY A 416 -4.89 18.93 -10.87
C GLY A 416 -4.76 17.83 -9.83
N LYS A 417 -3.98 16.77 -10.07
CA LYS A 417 -3.78 15.67 -9.14
C LYS A 417 -2.79 16.01 -8.02
N LEU A 418 -2.83 15.24 -6.94
CA LEU A 418 -1.87 15.33 -5.85
C LEU A 418 -0.45 15.05 -6.36
N ALA A 419 0.50 15.80 -5.86
CA ALA A 419 1.90 15.65 -6.23
C ALA A 419 2.57 14.52 -5.43
N ASP A 420 2.13 13.30 -5.68
CA ASP A 420 2.73 12.07 -5.25
C ASP A 420 3.61 11.56 -6.39
N ILE A 421 4.90 11.90 -6.33
CA ILE A 421 5.85 11.73 -7.43
C ILE A 421 7.15 11.15 -6.90
N ILE A 422 7.71 10.20 -7.62
CA ILE A 422 9.08 9.70 -7.39
C ILE A 422 9.98 10.00 -8.59
N ALA A 423 11.28 10.11 -8.32
CA ALA A 423 12.27 10.12 -9.39
C ALA A 423 13.43 9.19 -9.06
N VAL A 424 13.92 8.50 -10.07
CA VAL A 424 14.92 7.43 -9.98
C VAL A 424 15.96 7.63 -11.07
N LYS A 425 17.25 7.54 -10.73
CA LYS A 425 18.34 7.64 -11.71
C LYS A 425 18.29 6.51 -12.72
N GLY A 426 18.33 6.88 -14.00
CA GLY A 426 18.37 5.97 -15.12
C GLY A 426 16.99 5.70 -15.74
N ASP A 427 16.92 4.67 -16.56
CA ASP A 427 15.73 4.31 -17.34
C ASP A 427 15.07 3.07 -16.72
N VAL A 428 13.98 3.28 -15.98
CA VAL A 428 13.25 2.20 -15.28
C VAL A 428 12.45 1.32 -16.24
N LEU A 429 12.13 1.78 -17.46
CA LEU A 429 11.48 0.92 -18.45
C LEU A 429 12.45 -0.11 -19.05
N ARG A 430 13.74 0.20 -19.03
CA ARG A 430 14.78 -0.71 -19.46
C ARG A 430 15.34 -1.56 -18.31
N TYR A 431 15.43 -0.97 -17.13
CA TYR A 431 16.03 -1.54 -15.93
C TYR A 431 15.12 -1.27 -14.73
N ILE A 432 14.08 -2.10 -14.56
CA ILE A 432 13.07 -1.92 -13.53
C ILE A 432 13.65 -2.03 -12.11
N ASP A 433 14.75 -2.77 -11.94
CA ASP A 433 15.52 -2.90 -10.70
C ASP A 433 16.14 -1.58 -10.21
N LYS A 434 16.14 -0.51 -11.03
CA LYS A 434 16.51 0.84 -10.57
C LYS A 434 15.56 1.40 -9.50
N LEU A 435 14.38 0.83 -9.38
CA LEU A 435 13.42 1.18 -8.33
C LEU A 435 13.87 0.74 -6.92
N ASP A 436 14.98 -0.01 -6.79
CA ASP A 436 15.58 -0.35 -5.50
C ASP A 436 16.18 0.86 -4.77
N ASP A 437 16.55 1.92 -5.50
CA ASP A 437 17.09 3.15 -4.94
C ASP A 437 16.36 4.38 -5.51
N VAL A 438 15.23 4.71 -4.91
CA VAL A 438 14.47 5.90 -5.26
C VAL A 438 15.20 7.14 -4.74
N ASP A 439 15.55 8.08 -5.62
CA ASP A 439 16.34 9.28 -5.27
C ASP A 439 15.49 10.44 -4.73
N ILE A 440 14.26 10.58 -5.22
CA ILE A 440 13.34 11.67 -4.86
C ILE A 440 11.98 11.08 -4.56
N VAL A 441 11.41 11.47 -3.42
CA VAL A 441 10.04 11.14 -3.02
C VAL A 441 9.31 12.43 -2.66
N LEU A 442 8.31 12.77 -3.45
CA LEU A 442 7.32 13.80 -3.11
C LEU A 442 6.03 13.11 -2.71
N LYS A 443 5.51 13.48 -1.54
CA LYS A 443 4.20 13.09 -1.04
C LYS A 443 3.38 14.33 -0.75
N HIS A 444 2.23 14.49 -1.44
CA HIS A 444 1.42 15.71 -1.38
C HIS A 444 2.28 16.98 -1.56
N GLY A 445 3.21 16.94 -2.53
CA GLY A 445 4.13 18.05 -2.81
C GLY A 445 5.21 18.31 -1.77
N VAL A 446 5.24 17.59 -0.65
CA VAL A 446 6.32 17.64 0.35
C VAL A 446 7.42 16.66 -0.04
N ARG A 447 8.67 17.12 -0.01
CA ARG A 447 9.83 16.27 -0.28
C ARG A 447 10.24 15.52 0.97
N HIS A 448 10.33 14.18 0.89
CA HIS A 448 10.74 13.28 1.96
C HIS A 448 12.12 12.66 1.70
N LYS A 449 12.51 12.54 0.43
CA LYS A 449 13.83 12.05 0.01
C LYS A 449 14.40 12.88 -1.14
#